data_ed144bac44726482e237cf8860b96af5
#
_entry.id   ed144bac44726482e237cf8860b96af5
#
_cell.length_a   1.000
_cell.length_b   1.000
_cell.length_c   1.000
_cell.angle_alpha   90.00
_cell.angle_beta   90.00
_cell.angle_gamma   90.00
#
_symmetry.space_group_name_H-M   'P 1'
#
loop_
_entity.id
_entity.type
_entity.pdbx_description
1 polymer ?
#
loop_
_entity_poly.entity_id
_entity_poly.type
_entity_poly.pdbx_seq_one_letter_code
_entity_poly.pdbx_strand_id
1 'polypeptide(L)'
;MEDLYNYMIWGDYNKRIEELANLALPEKWSFGSNNDYAILKNYMKYTFFRLQHEFKIIETADYCIFNTGLFTPYYEPIYVYAEVNPEDEPYNQDKRFKGFLTEYELGSIGIADYPERADYFQDPSLLVFDWHCRINVQYRHILEDPENRNRLPQQVLENPRTLELLKGVIDTAIKRVMANYKLAVPHCFRNQIQLLIPLCFGQDDTPDLALVLTKMPGNYYQGHTCLTMEMAYNNARLIARPESNWLIP
;
A
#
# COMPACT_ATOMS: atom_id res chain seq x y z
N MET A 1 8.96 6.29 14.77
CA MET A 1 9.35 5.91 13.39
C MET A 1 9.55 7.20 12.62
N GLU A 2 10.64 7.29 11.94
CA GLU A 2 11.04 8.45 11.17
C GLU A 2 10.44 8.40 9.76
N ASP A 3 10.07 9.57 9.21
CA ASP A 3 9.55 9.64 7.83
C ASP A 3 10.70 9.48 6.83
N LEU A 4 10.51 8.70 5.77
CA LEU A 4 11.53 8.41 4.76
C LEU A 4 12.20 9.69 4.21
N TYR A 5 11.41 10.73 4.00
CA TYR A 5 11.91 11.99 3.45
C TYR A 5 12.89 12.69 4.40
N ASN A 6 12.63 12.59 5.72
CA ASN A 6 13.47 13.22 6.75
C ASN A 6 14.63 12.32 7.21
N TYR A 7 14.63 11.04 6.85
CA TYR A 7 15.61 10.06 7.29
C TYR A 7 16.98 10.24 6.65
N MET A 8 17.02 10.78 5.42
CA MET A 8 18.26 11.02 4.69
C MET A 8 18.14 12.22 3.75
N ILE A 9 19.27 12.79 3.34
CA ILE A 9 19.37 13.83 2.33
C ILE A 9 19.22 13.19 0.95
N TRP A 10 18.06 13.37 0.32
CA TRP A 10 17.76 12.82 -1.02
C TRP A 10 18.31 13.64 -2.18
N GLY A 11 18.60 14.95 -1.95
CA GLY A 11 18.73 15.91 -3.02
C GLY A 11 17.36 16.17 -3.69
N ASP A 12 17.28 16.05 -5.00
CA ASP A 12 16.00 16.13 -5.73
C ASP A 12 15.22 14.82 -5.59
N TYR A 13 14.33 14.74 -4.60
CA TYR A 13 13.53 13.56 -4.32
C TYR A 13 12.66 13.11 -5.50
N ASN A 14 12.08 14.06 -6.27
CA ASN A 14 11.25 13.70 -7.41
C ASN A 14 12.06 13.00 -8.50
N LYS A 15 13.27 13.51 -8.75
CA LYS A 15 14.20 12.88 -9.68
C LYS A 15 14.61 11.48 -9.23
N ARG A 16 14.83 11.27 -7.91
CA ARG A 16 15.16 9.94 -7.37
C ARG A 16 14.02 8.96 -7.53
N ILE A 17 12.79 9.40 -7.32
CA ILE A 17 11.60 8.56 -7.55
C ILE A 17 11.46 8.19 -9.03
N GLU A 18 11.71 9.11 -9.95
CA GLU A 18 11.73 8.83 -11.39
C GLU A 18 12.84 7.82 -11.77
N GLU A 19 14.06 7.98 -11.21
CA GLU A 19 15.15 7.02 -11.37
C GLU A 19 14.74 5.63 -10.92
N LEU A 20 14.09 5.49 -9.76
CA LEU A 20 13.59 4.22 -9.26
C LEU A 20 12.49 3.63 -10.16
N ALA A 21 11.56 4.44 -10.63
CA ALA A 21 10.50 4.01 -11.53
C ALA A 21 11.04 3.45 -12.86
N ASN A 22 12.12 4.06 -13.38
CA ASN A 22 12.79 3.63 -14.60
C ASN A 22 13.67 2.39 -14.42
N LEU A 23 14.20 2.18 -13.21
CA LEU A 23 15.02 1.01 -12.86
C LEU A 23 14.16 -0.23 -12.57
N ALA A 24 12.98 -0.03 -12.00
CA ALA A 24 12.08 -1.10 -11.59
C ALA A 24 11.33 -1.75 -12.77
N LEU A 25 10.78 -2.94 -12.55
CA LEU A 25 9.82 -3.55 -13.48
C LEU A 25 8.76 -2.54 -13.89
N PRO A 26 8.41 -2.45 -15.19
CA PRO A 26 7.45 -1.48 -15.68
C PRO A 26 6.08 -1.60 -14.99
N GLU A 27 5.65 -0.51 -14.38
CA GLU A 27 4.37 -0.40 -13.72
C GLU A 27 3.83 1.03 -13.86
N LYS A 28 2.52 1.19 -13.78
CA LYS A 28 1.89 2.52 -13.73
C LYS A 28 1.97 3.05 -12.29
N TRP A 29 2.77 4.08 -12.10
CA TRP A 29 3.07 4.66 -10.78
C TRP A 29 2.29 5.93 -10.44
N SER A 30 1.31 6.31 -11.29
CA SER A 30 0.46 7.49 -11.10
C SER A 30 -0.99 7.17 -11.41
N PHE A 31 -1.93 7.89 -10.80
CA PHE A 31 -3.34 7.78 -11.11
C PHE A 31 -3.70 8.62 -12.34
N GLY A 32 -4.66 8.12 -13.12
CA GLY A 32 -5.15 8.82 -14.31
C GLY A 32 -4.04 9.08 -15.35
N SER A 33 -3.97 10.32 -15.84
CA SER A 33 -2.98 10.78 -16.82
C SER A 33 -1.81 11.55 -16.19
N ASN A 34 -1.75 11.65 -14.87
CA ASN A 34 -0.67 12.32 -14.16
C ASN A 34 0.65 11.54 -14.32
N ASN A 35 1.76 12.25 -14.20
CA ASN A 35 3.11 11.66 -14.16
C ASN A 35 3.87 12.15 -12.93
N ASP A 36 3.23 12.04 -11.76
CA ASP A 36 3.73 12.54 -10.48
C ASP A 36 4.33 11.44 -9.60
N TYR A 37 4.26 10.19 -10.05
CA TYR A 37 4.70 9.00 -9.32
C TYR A 37 4.06 8.88 -7.92
N ALA A 38 2.84 9.36 -7.73
CA ALA A 38 2.17 9.40 -6.43
C ALA A 38 2.07 8.02 -5.77
N ILE A 39 1.80 6.97 -6.57
CA ILE A 39 1.74 5.59 -6.10
C ILE A 39 3.11 5.12 -5.59
N LEU A 40 4.19 5.38 -6.34
CA LEU A 40 5.55 4.97 -5.95
C LEU A 40 6.03 5.71 -4.70
N LYS A 41 5.75 7.01 -4.60
CA LYS A 41 6.06 7.81 -3.41
C LYS A 41 5.37 7.25 -2.16
N ASN A 42 4.08 6.95 -2.29
CA ASN A 42 3.30 6.33 -1.21
C ASN A 42 3.85 4.94 -0.86
N TYR A 43 4.13 4.11 -1.86
CA TYR A 43 4.72 2.79 -1.68
C TYR A 43 6.05 2.87 -0.92
N MET A 44 6.99 3.69 -1.36
CA MET A 44 8.30 3.85 -0.73
C MET A 44 8.19 4.33 0.73
N LYS A 45 7.33 5.31 0.99
CA LYS A 45 7.08 5.83 2.34
C LYS A 45 6.61 4.74 3.30
N TYR A 46 5.56 4.00 2.94
CA TYR A 46 4.98 3.01 3.83
C TYR A 46 5.77 1.70 3.89
N THR A 47 6.47 1.32 2.83
CA THR A 47 7.45 0.22 2.85
C THR A 47 8.58 0.53 3.82
N PHE A 48 9.11 1.76 3.81
CA PHE A 48 10.13 2.18 4.76
C PHE A 48 9.63 2.12 6.22
N PHE A 49 8.42 2.62 6.51
CA PHE A 49 7.83 2.47 7.84
C PHE A 49 7.70 1.01 8.27
N ARG A 50 7.33 0.13 7.35
CA ARG A 50 7.24 -1.30 7.62
C ARG A 50 8.61 -1.90 7.93
N LEU A 51 9.63 -1.57 7.15
CA LEU A 51 11.00 -2.04 7.37
C LEU A 51 11.57 -1.56 8.71
N GLN A 52 11.31 -0.31 9.12
CA GLN A 52 11.66 0.17 10.47
C GLN A 52 10.98 -0.67 11.56
N HIS A 53 9.71 -0.97 11.39
CA HIS A 53 8.95 -1.79 12.35
C HIS A 53 9.46 -3.23 12.43
N GLU A 54 9.97 -3.77 11.33
CA GLU A 54 10.52 -5.12 11.22
C GLU A 54 12.03 -5.18 11.53
N PHE A 55 12.68 -4.06 11.83
CA PHE A 55 14.14 -3.96 12.03
C PHE A 55 14.95 -4.50 10.84
N LYS A 56 14.48 -4.24 9.61
CA LYS A 56 15.08 -4.69 8.36
C LYS A 56 15.85 -3.59 7.61
N ILE A 57 16.34 -2.61 8.33
CA ILE A 57 17.24 -1.60 7.81
C ILE A 57 18.62 -1.88 8.40
N ILE A 58 19.63 -2.06 7.54
CA ILE A 58 21.01 -2.19 7.98
C ILE A 58 21.62 -0.80 8.10
N GLU A 59 22.05 -0.45 9.30
CA GLU A 59 22.77 0.79 9.60
C GLU A 59 24.13 0.46 10.19
N THR A 60 25.17 1.04 9.63
CA THR A 60 26.56 0.95 10.11
C THR A 60 27.10 2.36 10.40
N ALA A 61 28.37 2.46 10.80
CA ALA A 61 29.03 3.74 10.96
C ALA A 61 29.25 4.48 9.62
N ASP A 62 29.26 3.75 8.51
CA ASP A 62 29.63 4.29 7.19
C ASP A 62 28.44 4.41 6.24
N TYR A 63 27.43 3.53 6.35
CA TYR A 63 26.32 3.48 5.43
C TYR A 63 25.01 2.96 6.03
N CYS A 64 23.95 3.16 5.26
CA CYS A 64 22.64 2.60 5.50
C CYS A 64 22.09 1.95 4.22
N ILE A 65 21.48 0.77 4.37
CA ILE A 65 20.85 0.03 3.26
C ILE A 65 19.48 -0.48 3.69
N PHE A 66 18.52 -0.41 2.76
CA PHE A 66 17.24 -1.13 2.89
C PHE A 66 16.71 -1.60 1.54
N ASN A 67 15.96 -2.69 1.58
CA ASN A 67 15.35 -3.29 0.39
C ASN A 67 14.07 -2.53 0.02
N THR A 68 13.96 -2.05 -1.23
CA THR A 68 12.75 -1.34 -1.70
C THR A 68 11.55 -2.27 -1.88
N GLY A 69 11.76 -3.60 -1.96
CA GLY A 69 10.75 -4.57 -2.35
C GLY A 69 10.45 -4.60 -3.85
N LEU A 70 11.13 -3.76 -4.65
CA LEU A 70 11.02 -3.72 -6.09
C LEU A 70 12.13 -4.53 -6.76
N PHE A 71 11.91 -4.88 -8.03
CA PHE A 71 12.84 -5.66 -8.84
C PHE A 71 13.13 -4.95 -10.15
N THR A 72 14.34 -5.14 -10.67
CA THR A 72 14.70 -4.77 -12.04
C THR A 72 13.97 -5.65 -13.07
N PRO A 73 13.98 -5.32 -14.38
CA PRO A 73 13.48 -6.20 -15.44
C PRO A 73 14.16 -7.59 -15.51
N TYR A 74 15.30 -7.76 -14.85
CA TYR A 74 16.00 -9.04 -14.70
C TYR A 74 15.69 -9.77 -13.39
N TYR A 75 14.70 -9.26 -12.61
CA TYR A 75 14.29 -9.78 -11.31
C TYR A 75 15.36 -9.69 -10.23
N GLU A 76 16.30 -8.75 -10.34
CA GLU A 76 17.25 -8.44 -9.29
C GLU A 76 16.61 -7.49 -8.26
N PRO A 77 16.75 -7.75 -6.96
CA PRO A 77 16.24 -6.84 -5.93
C PRO A 77 16.91 -5.45 -6.01
N ILE A 78 16.14 -4.42 -5.74
CA ILE A 78 16.61 -3.03 -5.72
C ILE A 78 16.70 -2.55 -4.27
N TYR A 79 17.86 -2.01 -3.91
CA TYR A 79 18.14 -1.47 -2.58
C TYR A 79 18.35 0.03 -2.64
N VAL A 80 17.91 0.74 -1.59
CA VAL A 80 18.39 2.10 -1.32
C VAL A 80 19.72 1.98 -0.61
N TYR A 81 20.73 2.70 -1.13
CA TYR A 81 22.03 2.86 -0.51
C TYR A 81 22.27 4.32 -0.15
N ALA A 82 22.65 4.59 1.09
CA ALA A 82 23.03 5.90 1.58
C ALA A 82 24.31 5.80 2.40
N GLU A 83 25.16 6.81 2.33
CA GLU A 83 26.36 6.93 3.15
C GLU A 83 26.12 7.90 4.31
N VAL A 84 26.89 7.73 5.38
CA VAL A 84 26.89 8.67 6.50
C VAL A 84 27.33 10.04 6.00
N ASN A 85 26.56 11.07 6.36
CA ASN A 85 26.85 12.43 5.97
C ASN A 85 28.01 12.97 6.82
N PRO A 86 29.04 13.59 6.23
CA PRO A 86 30.11 14.22 6.99
C PRO A 86 29.57 15.30 7.95
N GLU A 87 30.17 15.42 9.15
CA GLU A 87 29.74 16.34 10.22
C GLU A 87 29.76 17.83 9.81
N ASP A 88 30.50 18.18 8.76
CA ASP A 88 30.67 19.57 8.27
C ASP A 88 29.56 20.04 7.32
N GLU A 89 28.53 19.22 7.06
CA GLU A 89 27.43 19.62 6.19
C GLU A 89 26.27 20.27 6.95
N PRO A 90 25.61 21.31 6.38
CA PRO A 90 24.59 22.12 7.08
C PRO A 90 23.23 21.43 7.24
N TYR A 91 23.15 20.12 7.09
CA TYR A 91 21.90 19.36 7.16
C TYR A 91 21.78 18.60 8.48
N ASN A 92 20.57 18.54 9.02
CA ASN A 92 20.30 17.80 10.26
C ASN A 92 20.24 16.28 10.07
N GLN A 93 20.23 15.79 8.81
CA GLN A 93 20.24 14.36 8.52
C GLN A 93 21.68 13.84 8.50
N ASP A 94 21.90 12.72 9.14
CA ASP A 94 23.20 12.04 9.23
C ASP A 94 23.50 11.10 8.04
N LYS A 95 22.58 10.96 7.10
CA LYS A 95 22.70 10.07 5.93
C LYS A 95 22.44 10.81 4.63
N ARG A 96 23.17 10.47 3.57
CA ARG A 96 23.01 11.01 2.21
C ARG A 96 22.77 9.89 1.23
N PHE A 97 21.65 9.97 0.50
CA PHE A 97 21.33 9.06 -0.59
C PHE A 97 22.43 9.06 -1.66
N LYS A 98 22.87 7.87 -2.08
CA LYS A 98 23.89 7.67 -3.12
C LYS A 98 23.32 7.00 -4.37
N GLY A 99 22.38 6.05 -4.20
CA GLY A 99 21.80 5.38 -5.36
C GLY A 99 20.80 4.30 -4.99
N PHE A 100 20.12 3.84 -6.03
CA PHE A 100 19.41 2.56 -6.04
C PHE A 100 20.35 1.54 -6.63
N LEU A 101 20.72 0.50 -5.87
CA LEU A 101 21.72 -0.49 -6.23
C LEU A 101 21.13 -1.89 -6.21
N THR A 102 21.66 -2.76 -7.07
CA THR A 102 21.42 -4.20 -7.07
C THR A 102 22.42 -4.90 -6.14
N GLU A 103 22.22 -6.20 -5.86
CA GLU A 103 23.18 -7.00 -5.08
C GLU A 103 24.56 -7.02 -5.71
N TYR A 104 24.65 -7.08 -7.06
CA TYR A 104 25.91 -7.02 -7.77
C TYR A 104 26.67 -5.71 -7.53
N GLU A 105 25.96 -4.57 -7.59
CA GLU A 105 26.56 -3.25 -7.39
C GLU A 105 26.99 -3.07 -5.92
N LEU A 106 26.16 -3.51 -4.96
CA LEU A 106 26.51 -3.53 -3.54
C LEU A 106 27.74 -4.40 -3.26
N GLY A 107 27.81 -5.60 -3.87
CA GLY A 107 28.98 -6.48 -3.80
C GLY A 107 30.24 -5.83 -4.35
N SER A 108 30.12 -5.02 -5.42
CA SER A 108 31.26 -4.31 -6.03
C SER A 108 31.88 -3.26 -5.11
N ILE A 109 31.12 -2.73 -4.16
CA ILE A 109 31.61 -1.78 -3.14
C ILE A 109 31.90 -2.47 -1.79
N GLY A 110 31.93 -3.82 -1.75
CA GLY A 110 32.33 -4.61 -0.60
C GLY A 110 31.23 -4.93 0.39
N ILE A 111 29.96 -4.73 0.02
CA ILE A 111 28.80 -5.04 0.87
C ILE A 111 28.24 -6.40 0.47
N ALA A 112 28.24 -7.36 1.41
CA ALA A 112 27.80 -8.73 1.20
C ALA A 112 26.58 -9.14 2.05
N ASP A 113 26.13 -8.28 2.96
CA ASP A 113 24.95 -8.50 3.78
C ASP A 113 23.81 -7.64 3.24
N TYR A 114 22.73 -8.31 2.79
CA TYR A 114 21.60 -7.65 2.13
C TYR A 114 20.35 -7.73 3.00
N PRO A 115 19.70 -6.59 3.31
CA PRO A 115 18.48 -6.59 4.13
C PRO A 115 17.32 -7.25 3.38
N GLU A 116 16.49 -7.98 4.14
CA GLU A 116 15.27 -8.56 3.63
C GLU A 116 14.24 -7.48 3.25
N ARG A 117 13.36 -7.82 2.33
CA ARG A 117 12.20 -6.97 2.03
C ARG A 117 11.16 -6.98 3.17
N ALA A 118 10.24 -6.01 3.16
CA ALA A 118 9.08 -5.99 4.05
C ALA A 118 8.24 -7.27 3.92
N ASP A 119 7.84 -7.84 5.06
CA ASP A 119 7.10 -9.11 5.14
C ASP A 119 5.63 -8.86 5.48
N TYR A 120 4.74 -9.17 4.53
CA TYR A 120 3.29 -9.12 4.69
C TYR A 120 2.67 -10.52 4.79
N PHE A 121 3.49 -11.59 4.83
CA PHE A 121 3.07 -12.98 4.76
C PHE A 121 3.22 -13.73 6.09
N GLN A 122 3.32 -13.02 7.22
CA GLN A 122 3.42 -13.63 8.55
C GLN A 122 2.23 -14.54 8.88
N ASP A 123 1.03 -14.16 8.43
CA ASP A 123 -0.16 -15.01 8.44
C ASP A 123 -0.85 -14.99 7.07
N PRO A 124 -0.51 -15.93 6.16
CA PRO A 124 -1.09 -16.00 4.83
C PRO A 124 -2.61 -16.15 4.81
N SER A 125 -3.23 -16.64 5.89
CA SER A 125 -4.69 -16.79 5.99
C SER A 125 -5.43 -15.45 5.97
N LEU A 126 -4.73 -14.35 6.31
CA LEU A 126 -5.29 -13.00 6.26
C LEU A 126 -5.35 -12.42 4.85
N LEU A 127 -4.61 -13.02 3.90
CA LEU A 127 -4.55 -12.57 2.50
C LEU A 127 -5.69 -13.12 1.64
N VAL A 128 -6.47 -14.05 2.17
CA VAL A 128 -7.54 -14.74 1.43
C VAL A 128 -8.86 -14.58 2.16
N PHE A 129 -9.93 -14.31 1.41
CA PHE A 129 -11.28 -14.22 1.97
C PHE A 129 -11.80 -15.58 2.39
N ASP A 130 -12.19 -15.69 3.66
CA ASP A 130 -12.83 -16.88 4.23
C ASP A 130 -14.34 -16.68 4.29
N TRP A 131 -15.08 -17.31 3.37
CA TRP A 131 -16.52 -17.22 3.27
C TRP A 131 -17.29 -17.88 4.44
N HIS A 132 -16.62 -18.67 5.29
CA HIS A 132 -17.23 -19.23 6.51
C HIS A 132 -17.36 -18.17 7.62
N CYS A 133 -16.59 -17.09 7.53
CA CYS A 133 -16.64 -15.99 8.50
C CYS A 133 -17.90 -15.14 8.27
N ARG A 134 -18.63 -14.85 9.32
CA ARG A 134 -19.71 -13.86 9.28
C ARG A 134 -19.15 -12.47 9.02
N ILE A 135 -19.92 -11.63 8.35
CA ILE A 135 -19.54 -10.23 8.12
C ILE A 135 -20.48 -9.33 8.92
N ASN A 136 -19.90 -8.55 9.82
CA ASN A 136 -20.60 -7.56 10.62
C ASN A 136 -20.28 -6.15 10.09
N VAL A 137 -21.28 -5.50 9.49
CA VAL A 137 -21.10 -4.16 8.89
C VAL A 137 -21.64 -3.09 9.83
N GLN A 138 -20.80 -2.11 10.15
CA GLN A 138 -21.17 -0.96 10.98
C GLN A 138 -21.69 0.19 10.12
N TYR A 139 -22.90 0.05 9.61
CA TYR A 139 -23.54 1.02 8.72
C TYR A 139 -23.56 2.44 9.29
N ARG A 140 -23.83 2.57 10.60
CA ARG A 140 -23.85 3.86 11.26
C ARG A 140 -22.49 4.56 11.15
N HIS A 141 -21.39 3.86 11.39
CA HIS A 141 -20.06 4.42 11.29
C HIS A 141 -19.73 4.83 9.85
N ILE A 142 -20.14 4.04 8.85
CA ILE A 142 -19.93 4.38 7.43
C ILE A 142 -20.71 5.66 7.05
N LEU A 143 -21.92 5.84 7.58
CA LEU A 143 -22.81 6.93 7.17
C LEU A 143 -22.67 8.21 8.00
N GLU A 144 -22.25 8.12 9.28
CA GLU A 144 -22.21 9.25 10.21
C GLU A 144 -20.79 9.76 10.48
N ASP A 145 -19.75 8.90 10.38
CA ASP A 145 -18.38 9.36 10.53
C ASP A 145 -18.00 10.31 9.39
N PRO A 146 -17.49 11.53 9.68
CA PRO A 146 -17.23 12.54 8.66
C PRO A 146 -16.24 12.09 7.57
N GLU A 147 -15.19 11.35 7.95
CA GLU A 147 -14.19 10.89 6.97
C GLU A 147 -14.76 9.83 6.02
N ASN A 148 -15.55 8.89 6.56
CA ASN A 148 -16.21 7.88 5.74
C ASN A 148 -17.29 8.49 4.85
N ARG A 149 -18.12 9.37 5.43
CA ARG A 149 -19.20 10.05 4.72
C ARG A 149 -18.69 10.86 3.52
N ASN A 150 -17.58 11.57 3.67
CA ASN A 150 -16.98 12.37 2.60
C ASN A 150 -16.46 11.54 1.42
N ARG A 151 -16.27 10.24 1.60
CA ARG A 151 -15.85 9.31 0.52
C ARG A 151 -17.03 8.75 -0.25
N LEU A 152 -18.24 8.78 0.32
CA LEU A 152 -19.43 8.23 -0.34
C LEU A 152 -19.79 9.07 -1.57
N PRO A 153 -20.18 8.43 -2.70
CA PRO A 153 -20.64 9.15 -3.87
C PRO A 153 -21.84 10.05 -3.53
N GLN A 154 -21.90 11.23 -4.14
CA GLN A 154 -22.97 12.20 -3.86
C GLN A 154 -24.37 11.61 -4.13
N GLN A 155 -24.54 10.83 -5.17
CA GLN A 155 -25.78 10.11 -5.48
C GLN A 155 -26.25 9.17 -4.36
N VAL A 156 -25.31 8.64 -3.56
CA VAL A 156 -25.62 7.82 -2.37
C VAL A 156 -26.08 8.70 -1.24
N LEU A 157 -25.38 9.82 -0.99
CA LEU A 157 -25.68 10.75 0.10
C LEU A 157 -27.02 11.46 -0.08
N GLU A 158 -27.42 11.75 -1.32
CA GLU A 158 -28.68 12.42 -1.67
C GLU A 158 -29.88 11.47 -1.75
N ASN A 159 -29.63 10.15 -1.70
CA ASN A 159 -30.71 9.17 -1.76
C ASN A 159 -31.50 9.16 -0.44
N PRO A 160 -32.83 9.37 -0.47
CA PRO A 160 -33.65 9.37 0.76
C PRO A 160 -33.65 8.01 1.48
N ARG A 161 -33.18 6.93 0.81
CA ARG A 161 -33.04 5.60 1.37
C ARG A 161 -31.58 5.12 1.34
N THR A 162 -30.66 6.01 1.72
CA THR A 162 -29.21 5.75 1.72
C THR A 162 -28.83 4.47 2.44
N LEU A 163 -29.42 4.19 3.60
CA LEU A 163 -29.13 3.00 4.39
C LEU A 163 -29.54 1.71 3.66
N GLU A 164 -30.73 1.69 3.06
CA GLU A 164 -31.22 0.54 2.30
C GLU A 164 -30.40 0.30 1.05
N LEU A 165 -30.03 1.39 0.35
CA LEU A 165 -29.14 1.32 -0.82
C LEU A 165 -27.77 0.72 -0.42
N LEU A 166 -27.15 1.26 0.61
CA LEU A 166 -25.86 0.79 1.09
C LEU A 166 -25.90 -0.69 1.52
N LYS A 167 -26.96 -1.10 2.24
CA LYS A 167 -27.19 -2.50 2.62
C LYS A 167 -27.28 -3.41 1.39
N GLY A 168 -28.03 -3.02 0.38
CA GLY A 168 -28.22 -3.79 -0.85
C GLY A 168 -26.92 -3.96 -1.63
N VAL A 169 -26.14 -2.88 -1.77
CA VAL A 169 -24.85 -2.91 -2.47
C VAL A 169 -23.84 -3.78 -1.72
N ILE A 170 -23.75 -3.65 -0.40
CA ILE A 170 -22.83 -4.48 0.41
C ILE A 170 -23.25 -5.95 0.39
N ASP A 171 -24.53 -6.27 0.51
CA ASP A 171 -25.02 -7.65 0.42
C ASP A 171 -24.67 -8.28 -0.94
N THR A 172 -24.84 -7.52 -2.02
CA THR A 172 -24.47 -7.95 -3.36
C THR A 172 -22.95 -8.16 -3.48
N ALA A 173 -22.14 -7.23 -2.99
CA ALA A 173 -20.68 -7.34 -3.00
C ALA A 173 -20.18 -8.57 -2.25
N ILE A 174 -20.76 -8.86 -1.06
CA ILE A 174 -20.45 -10.05 -0.27
C ILE A 174 -20.76 -11.32 -1.07
N LYS A 175 -21.93 -11.41 -1.70
CA LYS A 175 -22.32 -12.57 -2.52
C LYS A 175 -21.38 -12.76 -3.71
N ARG A 176 -20.96 -11.67 -4.35
CA ARG A 176 -19.97 -11.72 -5.44
C ARG A 176 -18.63 -12.27 -4.97
N VAL A 177 -18.14 -11.84 -3.80
CA VAL A 177 -16.90 -12.35 -3.21
C VAL A 177 -17.04 -13.81 -2.77
N MET A 178 -18.19 -14.22 -2.25
CA MET A 178 -18.47 -15.64 -1.95
C MET A 178 -18.44 -16.51 -3.22
N ALA A 179 -18.95 -16.00 -4.34
CA ALA A 179 -18.90 -16.68 -5.63
C ALA A 179 -17.49 -16.68 -6.26
N ASN A 180 -16.68 -15.64 -5.97
CA ASN A 180 -15.32 -15.51 -6.47
C ASN A 180 -14.45 -14.80 -5.43
N TYR A 181 -13.79 -15.56 -4.56
CA TYR A 181 -12.94 -15.03 -3.48
C TYR A 181 -11.80 -14.12 -3.95
N LYS A 182 -11.37 -14.22 -5.23
CA LYS A 182 -10.35 -13.35 -5.83
C LYS A 182 -10.79 -11.90 -6.00
N LEU A 183 -12.09 -11.61 -5.85
CA LEU A 183 -12.58 -10.23 -5.82
C LEU A 183 -12.19 -9.52 -4.52
N ALA A 184 -11.90 -10.25 -3.45
CA ALA A 184 -11.35 -9.67 -2.23
C ALA A 184 -9.84 -9.47 -2.43
N VAL A 185 -9.38 -8.22 -2.33
CA VAL A 185 -7.97 -7.86 -2.51
C VAL A 185 -7.35 -7.53 -1.15
N PRO A 186 -6.24 -8.20 -0.74
CA PRO A 186 -5.57 -7.87 0.50
C PRO A 186 -4.89 -6.50 0.40
N HIS A 187 -4.93 -5.76 1.51
CA HIS A 187 -4.22 -4.49 1.66
C HIS A 187 -3.63 -4.36 3.07
N CYS A 188 -2.64 -3.50 3.22
CA CYS A 188 -2.03 -3.21 4.50
C CYS A 188 -2.34 -1.77 4.93
N PHE A 189 -2.86 -1.60 6.15
CA PHE A 189 -3.04 -0.30 6.76
C PHE A 189 -2.60 -0.34 8.22
N ARG A 190 -1.70 0.57 8.63
CA ARG A 190 -1.12 0.62 9.99
C ARG A 190 -0.59 -0.74 10.47
N ASN A 191 0.17 -1.42 9.61
CA ASN A 191 0.72 -2.77 9.84
C ASN A 191 -0.31 -3.90 10.00
N GLN A 192 -1.58 -3.64 9.75
CA GLN A 192 -2.64 -4.64 9.78
C GLN A 192 -3.06 -5.04 8.37
N ILE A 193 -3.12 -6.35 8.11
CA ILE A 193 -3.67 -6.90 6.87
C ILE A 193 -5.19 -6.93 6.98
N GLN A 194 -5.84 -6.40 5.95
CA GLN A 194 -7.29 -6.35 5.80
C GLN A 194 -7.65 -6.71 4.37
N LEU A 195 -8.92 -6.93 4.07
CA LEU A 195 -9.41 -7.24 2.73
C LEU A 195 -10.28 -6.11 2.20
N LEU A 196 -10.14 -5.81 0.94
CA LEU A 196 -10.96 -4.87 0.19
C LEU A 196 -11.99 -5.65 -0.62
N ILE A 197 -13.26 -5.24 -0.58
CA ILE A 197 -14.29 -5.73 -1.49
C ILE A 197 -14.91 -4.58 -2.27
N PRO A 198 -15.15 -4.75 -3.59
CA PRO A 198 -15.65 -3.67 -4.44
C PRO A 198 -17.12 -3.37 -4.18
N LEU A 199 -17.46 -2.08 -4.06
CA LEU A 199 -18.83 -1.56 -3.96
C LEU A 199 -19.16 -0.79 -5.24
N CYS A 200 -20.17 -1.24 -5.98
CA CYS A 200 -20.67 -0.60 -7.20
C CYS A 200 -22.05 -0.01 -6.91
N PHE A 201 -22.20 1.31 -7.01
CA PHE A 201 -23.46 2.01 -6.81
C PHE A 201 -24.14 2.37 -8.13
N GLY A 202 -23.39 2.32 -9.25
CA GLY A 202 -23.90 2.54 -10.60
C GLY A 202 -24.57 1.31 -11.23
N GLN A 203 -24.92 1.43 -12.51
CA GLN A 203 -25.51 0.33 -13.30
C GLN A 203 -24.46 -0.58 -13.93
N ASP A 204 -23.23 -0.12 -14.01
CA ASP A 204 -22.07 -0.87 -14.47
C ASP A 204 -21.36 -1.57 -13.30
N ASP A 205 -20.52 -2.52 -13.62
CA ASP A 205 -19.72 -3.25 -12.63
C ASP A 205 -18.46 -2.48 -12.20
N THR A 206 -18.37 -1.18 -12.49
CA THR A 206 -17.24 -0.33 -12.08
C THR A 206 -17.40 0.05 -10.61
N PRO A 207 -16.44 -0.29 -9.75
CA PRO A 207 -16.52 0.06 -8.34
C PRO A 207 -16.31 1.56 -8.10
N ASP A 208 -17.17 2.12 -7.29
CA ASP A 208 -17.05 3.50 -6.80
C ASP A 208 -16.18 3.58 -5.54
N LEU A 209 -16.25 2.55 -4.68
CA LEU A 209 -15.56 2.45 -3.40
C LEU A 209 -15.11 1.00 -3.12
N ALA A 210 -14.22 0.85 -2.16
CA ALA A 210 -13.88 -0.43 -1.57
C ALA A 210 -14.27 -0.48 -0.09
N LEU A 211 -15.06 -1.47 0.32
CA LEU A 211 -15.33 -1.77 1.73
C LEU A 211 -14.14 -2.51 2.33
N VAL A 212 -13.67 -2.04 3.48
CA VAL A 212 -12.60 -2.69 4.25
C VAL A 212 -13.19 -3.73 5.18
N LEU A 213 -12.68 -4.96 5.08
CA LEU A 213 -13.01 -6.07 5.96
C LEU A 213 -11.80 -6.41 6.84
N THR A 214 -11.94 -6.23 8.15
CA THR A 214 -10.95 -6.62 9.14
C THR A 214 -11.34 -7.96 9.77
N LYS A 215 -10.47 -8.97 9.67
CA LYS A 215 -10.68 -10.25 10.36
C LYS A 215 -10.50 -10.06 11.87
N MET A 216 -11.51 -10.39 12.63
CA MET A 216 -11.55 -10.20 14.08
C MET A 216 -11.37 -11.52 14.82
N PRO A 217 -10.85 -11.51 16.07
CA PRO A 217 -10.92 -12.67 16.94
C PRO A 217 -12.36 -13.18 17.07
N GLY A 218 -12.60 -14.47 16.98
CA GLY A 218 -13.96 -15.05 16.99
C GLY A 218 -14.52 -15.39 15.61
N ASN A 219 -13.66 -15.40 14.59
CA ASN A 219 -13.95 -15.89 13.24
C ASN A 219 -15.08 -15.11 12.54
N TYR A 220 -14.99 -13.78 12.53
CA TYR A 220 -15.86 -12.91 11.76
C TYR A 220 -15.07 -11.75 11.15
N TYR A 221 -15.60 -11.13 10.09
CA TYR A 221 -15.11 -9.89 9.54
C TYR A 221 -15.92 -8.70 10.05
N GLN A 222 -15.21 -7.61 10.34
CA GLN A 222 -15.82 -6.32 10.62
C GLN A 222 -15.63 -5.39 9.44
N GLY A 223 -16.74 -4.88 8.88
CA GLY A 223 -16.75 -3.83 7.86
C GLY A 223 -17.18 -2.51 8.48
N HIS A 224 -16.29 -1.54 8.58
CA HIS A 224 -16.59 -0.27 9.25
C HIS A 224 -16.11 0.97 8.49
N THR A 225 -15.39 0.80 7.39
CA THR A 225 -14.89 1.92 6.59
C THR A 225 -14.92 1.60 5.10
N CYS A 226 -15.11 2.63 4.29
CA CYS A 226 -14.97 2.57 2.84
C CYS A 226 -13.79 3.45 2.41
N LEU A 227 -13.04 2.98 1.42
CA LEU A 227 -11.93 3.70 0.81
C LEU A 227 -12.29 4.12 -0.60
N THR A 228 -11.77 5.26 -1.05
CA THR A 228 -11.76 5.59 -2.47
C THR A 228 -10.87 4.60 -3.23
N MET A 229 -11.05 4.49 -4.54
CA MET A 229 -10.26 3.57 -5.36
C MET A 229 -8.77 3.87 -5.30
N GLU A 230 -8.36 5.14 -5.26
CA GLU A 230 -6.95 5.53 -5.09
C GLU A 230 -6.38 5.12 -3.73
N MET A 231 -7.12 5.33 -2.64
CA MET A 231 -6.69 4.87 -1.30
C MET A 231 -6.57 3.35 -1.25
N ALA A 232 -7.54 2.65 -1.82
CA ALA A 232 -7.58 1.19 -1.88
C ALA A 232 -6.37 0.64 -2.65
N TYR A 233 -6.08 1.21 -3.83
CA TYR A 233 -4.94 0.81 -4.64
C TYR A 233 -3.61 1.06 -3.92
N ASN A 234 -3.41 2.25 -3.36
CA ASN A 234 -2.21 2.60 -2.62
C ASN A 234 -1.91 1.63 -1.46
N ASN A 235 -2.95 1.25 -0.71
CA ASN A 235 -2.79 0.33 0.42
C ASN A 235 -2.56 -1.13 -0.04
N ALA A 236 -3.22 -1.56 -1.10
CA ALA A 236 -3.04 -2.90 -1.67
C ALA A 236 -1.64 -3.05 -2.30
N ARG A 237 -1.16 -2.01 -2.99
CA ARG A 237 0.16 -2.00 -3.64
C ARG A 237 1.32 -2.21 -2.66
N LEU A 238 1.15 -1.90 -1.37
CA LEU A 238 2.17 -2.17 -0.36
C LEU A 238 2.52 -3.66 -0.27
N ILE A 239 1.53 -4.54 -0.39
CA ILE A 239 1.73 -6.00 -0.32
C ILE A 239 2.28 -6.53 -1.65
N ALA A 240 1.60 -6.20 -2.73
CA ALA A 240 1.96 -6.60 -4.09
C ALA A 240 1.23 -5.72 -5.10
N ARG A 241 1.66 -5.75 -6.38
CA ARG A 241 0.88 -5.16 -7.47
C ARG A 241 -0.48 -5.86 -7.54
N PRO A 242 -1.61 -5.16 -7.38
CA PRO A 242 -2.92 -5.77 -7.52
C PRO A 242 -3.12 -6.29 -8.95
N GLU A 243 -3.50 -7.56 -9.08
CA GLU A 243 -3.87 -8.20 -10.36
C GLU A 243 -5.38 -8.43 -10.43
N SER A 244 -6.15 -7.51 -9.90
CA SER A 244 -7.60 -7.55 -9.91
C SER A 244 -8.16 -6.61 -10.98
N ASN A 245 -9.11 -7.08 -11.77
CA ASN A 245 -9.70 -6.30 -12.86
C ASN A 245 -10.44 -5.04 -12.38
N TRP A 246 -10.77 -4.95 -11.11
CA TRP A 246 -11.50 -3.83 -10.54
C TRP A 246 -10.62 -2.82 -9.78
N LEU A 247 -9.41 -3.21 -9.36
CA LEU A 247 -8.50 -2.36 -8.59
C LEU A 247 -7.29 -2.00 -9.46
N ILE A 248 -7.43 -0.96 -10.24
CA ILE A 248 -6.43 -0.44 -11.19
C ILE A 248 -6.12 1.02 -10.90
N PRO A 249 -4.89 1.52 -11.21
CA PRO A 249 -4.50 2.91 -11.00
C PRO A 249 -4.99 3.85 -12.09
#